data_67b864f349b22de3d5eed9bbe8fdbad5
#
_entry.id   67b864f349b22de3d5eed9bbe8fdbad5
#
_cell.length_a   1.000
_cell.length_b   1.000
_cell.length_c   1.000
_cell.angle_alpha   90.00
_cell.angle_beta   90.00
_cell.angle_gamma   90.00
#
_symmetry.space_group_name_H-M   'P 1'
#
loop_
_entity.id
_entity.type
_entity.pdbx_description
1 polymer ?
#
loop_
_entity_poly.entity_id
_entity_poly.type
_entity_poly.pdbx_seq_one_letter_code
_entity_poly.pdbx_strand_id
1 'polypeptide(L)'
;MKNNAVTNWWVIFLNTYHVLLLIYWLIRVIFQGAFWWLALLDTFALFWLLPLAITLPTAIILRSWRTVGFASVLLLVGGIWFAPPLRQAPGISGETLRVVTYNTLYNNPQLEDDMRYLLTLSADVIVLQEVVRPGYDARLAPLLRYYPHEAKIENGIRIYSRYPYQDVGTLRLEPDVDEGIRRDALRVVVDYNGQSVAVYGVHLSLPVGDQHRVSLRSTHPLAAIAQMYDERRRNAQIEALAQYAERETLPTIVAGDFNLSHTSIAHNVLERVGLRDAHLTAGQGYGMTWMAPPVPLPPMIRIDYIWYSRASLRAVQTQRGAPLGSDHRPVMTDFEVR
;
A
#
# COMPACT_ATOMS: atom_id res chain seq x y z
N MET A 1 8.30 -8.43 -52.00
CA MET A 1 8.45 -9.66 -51.18
C MET A 1 9.19 -9.42 -49.84
N LYS A 2 10.23 -8.59 -49.76
CA LYS A 2 10.95 -8.31 -48.48
C LYS A 2 10.07 -7.68 -47.38
N ASN A 3 9.10 -6.81 -47.72
CA ASN A 3 8.24 -6.14 -46.74
C ASN A 3 7.32 -7.10 -45.97
N ASN A 4 6.86 -8.18 -46.58
CA ASN A 4 5.96 -9.13 -45.95
C ASN A 4 6.65 -9.95 -44.83
N ALA A 5 7.93 -10.32 -45.04
CA ALA A 5 8.66 -11.07 -44.03
C ALA A 5 8.91 -10.26 -42.74
N VAL A 6 9.34 -9.00 -42.89
CA VAL A 6 9.56 -8.09 -41.73
C VAL A 6 8.25 -7.84 -40.98
N THR A 7 7.17 -7.59 -41.72
CA THR A 7 5.85 -7.40 -41.11
C THR A 7 5.41 -8.65 -40.33
N ASN A 8 5.66 -9.85 -40.84
CA ASN A 8 5.33 -11.09 -40.14
C ASN A 8 6.10 -11.27 -38.82
N TRP A 9 7.40 -10.93 -38.80
CA TRP A 9 8.20 -11.01 -37.58
C TRP A 9 7.71 -10.07 -36.50
N TRP A 10 7.35 -8.82 -36.86
CA TRP A 10 6.75 -7.89 -35.89
C TRP A 10 5.44 -8.39 -35.36
N VAL A 11 4.55 -8.91 -36.18
CA VAL A 11 3.26 -9.49 -35.77
C VAL A 11 3.47 -10.67 -34.81
N ILE A 12 4.45 -11.54 -35.10
CA ILE A 12 4.80 -12.65 -34.18
C ILE A 12 5.26 -12.10 -32.83
N PHE A 13 6.18 -11.12 -32.82
CA PHE A 13 6.69 -10.51 -31.60
C PHE A 13 5.58 -9.90 -30.76
N LEU A 14 4.68 -9.11 -31.35
CA LEU A 14 3.53 -8.52 -30.66
C LEU A 14 2.63 -9.59 -30.05
N ASN A 15 2.28 -10.61 -30.84
CA ASN A 15 1.41 -11.69 -30.34
C ASN A 15 2.09 -12.52 -29.25
N THR A 16 3.41 -12.71 -29.29
CA THR A 16 4.14 -13.39 -28.22
C THR A 16 3.94 -12.67 -26.88
N TYR A 17 4.10 -11.33 -26.85
CA TYR A 17 3.83 -10.55 -25.64
C TYR A 17 2.37 -10.70 -25.18
N HIS A 18 1.41 -10.61 -26.09
CA HIS A 18 -0.02 -10.73 -25.74
C HIS A 18 -0.36 -12.12 -25.17
N VAL A 19 0.23 -13.17 -25.73
CA VAL A 19 0.06 -14.54 -25.22
C VAL A 19 0.70 -14.69 -23.83
N LEU A 20 1.91 -14.15 -23.62
CA LEU A 20 2.57 -14.18 -22.32
C LEU A 20 1.75 -13.43 -21.26
N LEU A 21 1.19 -12.27 -21.61
CA LEU A 21 0.29 -11.53 -20.69
C LEU A 21 -0.95 -12.34 -20.34
N LEU A 22 -1.56 -12.99 -21.32
CA LEU A 22 -2.72 -13.88 -21.08
C LEU A 22 -2.35 -15.07 -20.19
N ILE A 23 -1.21 -15.72 -20.47
CA ILE A 23 -0.70 -16.83 -19.65
C ILE A 23 -0.46 -16.38 -18.21
N TYR A 24 0.19 -15.23 -18.02
CA TYR A 24 0.38 -14.65 -16.70
C TYR A 24 -0.97 -14.46 -15.97
N TRP A 25 -1.99 -13.91 -16.61
CA TRP A 25 -3.31 -13.73 -15.99
C TRP A 25 -4.00 -15.04 -15.64
N LEU A 26 -3.89 -16.06 -16.50
CA LEU A 26 -4.43 -17.39 -16.21
C LEU A 26 -3.74 -18.01 -15.00
N ILE A 27 -2.41 -17.95 -14.95
CA ILE A 27 -1.61 -18.45 -13.82
C ILE A 27 -1.98 -17.69 -12.54
N ARG A 28 -2.11 -16.36 -12.62
CA ARG A 28 -2.52 -15.52 -11.49
C ARG A 28 -3.87 -15.94 -10.91
N VAL A 29 -4.88 -16.18 -11.76
CA VAL A 29 -6.22 -16.60 -11.31
C VAL A 29 -6.20 -18.00 -10.70
N ILE A 30 -5.43 -18.92 -11.29
CA ILE A 30 -5.39 -20.32 -10.84
C ILE A 30 -4.59 -20.45 -9.54
N PHE A 31 -3.40 -19.86 -9.47
CA PHE A 31 -2.45 -20.09 -8.38
C PHE A 31 -2.43 -18.99 -7.32
N GLN A 32 -3.08 -17.86 -7.54
CA GLN A 32 -3.34 -16.84 -6.54
C GLN A 32 -2.11 -16.46 -5.67
N GLY A 33 -0.96 -16.22 -6.30
CA GLY A 33 0.26 -15.82 -5.59
C GLY A 33 0.96 -16.97 -4.83
N ALA A 34 0.61 -18.24 -5.09
CA ALA A 34 1.22 -19.40 -4.41
C ALA A 34 2.73 -19.52 -4.60
N PHE A 35 3.29 -18.88 -5.62
CA PHE A 35 4.71 -18.91 -5.93
C PHE A 35 5.33 -17.53 -5.75
N TRP A 36 6.53 -17.45 -5.19
CA TRP A 36 7.25 -16.19 -4.95
C TRP A 36 7.40 -15.33 -6.22
N TRP A 37 7.71 -15.92 -7.36
CA TRP A 37 7.84 -15.22 -8.63
C TRP A 37 6.52 -14.67 -9.16
N LEU A 38 5.41 -15.37 -8.89
CA LEU A 38 4.07 -14.90 -9.24
C LEU A 38 3.65 -13.73 -8.36
N ALA A 39 3.92 -13.80 -7.05
CA ALA A 39 3.68 -12.73 -6.11
C ALA A 39 4.49 -11.46 -6.47
N LEU A 40 5.76 -11.65 -6.91
CA LEU A 40 6.58 -10.57 -7.41
C LEU A 40 5.99 -9.94 -8.70
N LEU A 41 5.54 -10.76 -9.65
CA LEU A 41 4.86 -10.28 -10.86
C LEU A 41 3.56 -9.54 -10.51
N ASP A 42 2.81 -10.05 -9.54
CA ASP A 42 1.56 -9.44 -9.06
C ASP A 42 1.79 -8.06 -8.43
N THR A 43 2.90 -7.87 -7.73
CA THR A 43 3.27 -6.57 -7.17
C THR A 43 3.34 -5.48 -8.24
N PHE A 44 3.75 -5.83 -9.45
CA PHE A 44 3.88 -4.92 -10.59
C PHE A 44 2.84 -5.17 -11.70
N ALA A 45 1.71 -5.81 -11.38
CA ALA A 45 0.72 -6.26 -12.36
C ALA A 45 0.23 -5.15 -13.31
N LEU A 46 0.07 -3.92 -12.79
CA LEU A 46 -0.35 -2.77 -13.59
C LEU A 46 0.64 -2.43 -14.71
N PHE A 47 1.95 -2.58 -14.45
CA PHE A 47 3.00 -2.22 -15.40
C PHE A 47 3.07 -3.17 -16.58
N TRP A 48 2.58 -4.42 -16.43
CA TRP A 48 2.50 -5.36 -17.53
C TRP A 48 1.48 -4.95 -18.60
N LEU A 49 0.62 -3.94 -18.34
CA LEU A 49 -0.27 -3.36 -19.34
C LEU A 49 0.40 -2.26 -20.18
N LEU A 50 1.46 -1.64 -19.69
CA LEU A 50 2.10 -0.51 -20.39
C LEU A 50 2.54 -0.82 -21.82
N PRO A 51 3.11 -2.02 -22.14
CA PRO A 51 3.48 -2.33 -23.52
C PRO A 51 2.29 -2.35 -24.48
N LEU A 52 1.02 -2.51 -23.98
CA LEU A 52 -0.16 -2.41 -24.86
C LEU A 52 -0.30 -1.03 -25.50
N ALA A 53 0.18 0.03 -24.83
CA ALA A 53 0.19 1.39 -25.38
C ALA A 53 1.08 1.53 -26.63
N ILE A 54 2.03 0.62 -26.82
CA ILE A 54 2.92 0.55 -28.00
C ILE A 54 2.44 -0.53 -28.97
N THR A 55 2.12 -1.73 -28.45
CA THR A 55 1.81 -2.90 -29.30
C THR A 55 0.49 -2.73 -30.04
N LEU A 56 -0.52 -2.08 -29.44
CA LEU A 56 -1.81 -1.86 -30.10
C LEU A 56 -1.70 -0.87 -31.29
N PRO A 57 -1.13 0.35 -31.14
CA PRO A 57 -0.90 1.23 -32.28
C PRO A 57 -0.04 0.59 -33.38
N THR A 58 1.01 -0.15 -33.00
CA THR A 58 1.87 -0.84 -33.94
C THR A 58 1.08 -1.89 -34.75
N ALA A 59 0.22 -2.67 -34.10
CA ALA A 59 -0.63 -3.64 -34.77
C ALA A 59 -1.62 -2.97 -35.77
N ILE A 60 -2.13 -1.78 -35.44
CA ILE A 60 -2.99 -0.97 -36.32
C ILE A 60 -2.19 -0.52 -37.58
N ILE A 61 -0.99 0.02 -37.38
CA ILE A 61 -0.09 0.46 -38.49
C ILE A 61 0.23 -0.71 -39.41
N LEU A 62 0.50 -1.88 -38.84
CA LEU A 62 0.79 -3.11 -39.60
C LEU A 62 -0.48 -3.74 -40.20
N ARG A 63 -1.67 -3.18 -39.97
CA ARG A 63 -2.98 -3.67 -40.42
C ARG A 63 -3.25 -5.15 -40.02
N SER A 64 -2.70 -5.57 -38.86
CA SER A 64 -2.90 -6.91 -38.32
C SER A 64 -4.15 -6.94 -37.43
N TRP A 65 -5.34 -6.98 -38.05
CA TRP A 65 -6.61 -6.81 -37.34
C TRP A 65 -6.89 -7.89 -36.27
N ARG A 66 -6.35 -9.10 -36.45
CA ARG A 66 -6.43 -10.16 -35.43
C ARG A 66 -5.63 -9.78 -34.17
N THR A 67 -4.41 -9.26 -34.35
CA THR A 67 -3.57 -8.75 -33.26
C THR A 67 -4.22 -7.53 -32.59
N VAL A 68 -4.82 -6.62 -33.36
CA VAL A 68 -5.57 -5.48 -32.84
C VAL A 68 -6.73 -5.97 -31.95
N GLY A 69 -7.55 -6.91 -32.44
CA GLY A 69 -8.66 -7.47 -31.65
C GLY A 69 -8.17 -8.11 -30.35
N PHE A 70 -7.11 -8.90 -30.41
CA PHE A 70 -6.54 -9.55 -29.22
C PHE A 70 -5.98 -8.53 -28.21
N ALA A 71 -5.17 -7.56 -28.65
CA ALA A 71 -4.65 -6.50 -27.80
C ALA A 71 -5.78 -5.65 -27.18
N SER A 72 -6.85 -5.36 -27.94
CA SER A 72 -8.00 -4.60 -27.43
C SER A 72 -8.75 -5.36 -26.34
N VAL A 73 -8.92 -6.68 -26.48
CA VAL A 73 -9.52 -7.50 -25.41
C VAL A 73 -8.66 -7.49 -24.16
N LEU A 74 -7.34 -7.68 -24.28
CA LEU A 74 -6.43 -7.60 -23.13
C LEU A 74 -6.47 -6.22 -22.47
N LEU A 75 -6.47 -5.15 -23.25
CA LEU A 75 -6.57 -3.79 -22.72
C LEU A 75 -7.89 -3.55 -21.98
N LEU A 76 -9.00 -4.03 -22.53
CA LEU A 76 -10.33 -3.92 -21.90
C LEU A 76 -10.38 -4.70 -20.58
N VAL A 77 -9.97 -5.96 -20.58
CA VAL A 77 -9.97 -6.82 -19.39
C VAL A 77 -9.03 -6.26 -18.33
N GLY A 78 -7.79 -5.91 -18.70
CA GLY A 78 -6.84 -5.31 -17.78
C GLY A 78 -7.27 -3.94 -17.27
N GLY A 79 -7.88 -3.13 -18.14
CA GLY A 79 -8.44 -1.82 -17.78
C GLY A 79 -9.55 -1.94 -16.74
N ILE A 80 -10.44 -2.92 -16.87
CA ILE A 80 -11.50 -3.19 -15.89
C ILE A 80 -10.90 -3.75 -14.59
N TRP A 81 -9.96 -4.68 -14.69
CA TRP A 81 -9.39 -5.38 -13.54
C TRP A 81 -8.52 -4.48 -12.66
N PHE A 82 -7.78 -3.57 -13.29
CA PHE A 82 -6.89 -2.62 -12.61
C PHE A 82 -7.40 -1.17 -12.66
N ALA A 83 -8.69 -0.97 -12.92
CA ALA A 83 -9.27 0.37 -12.93
C ALA A 83 -9.05 1.07 -11.59
N PRO A 84 -8.49 2.28 -11.60
CA PRO A 84 -8.42 3.07 -10.37
C PRO A 84 -9.83 3.53 -9.98
N PRO A 85 -10.09 3.79 -8.68
CA PRO A 85 -11.33 4.42 -8.28
C PRO A 85 -11.46 5.80 -8.94
N LEU A 86 -12.60 6.04 -9.60
CA LEU A 86 -12.90 7.30 -10.28
C LEU A 86 -13.91 8.15 -9.48
N ARG A 87 -14.26 7.72 -8.28
CA ARG A 87 -15.31 8.35 -7.49
C ARG A 87 -14.88 9.74 -7.03
N GLN A 88 -15.75 10.71 -7.24
CA GLN A 88 -15.69 11.96 -6.49
C GLN A 88 -16.06 11.64 -5.04
N ALA A 89 -15.26 12.15 -4.10
CA ALA A 89 -15.58 12.05 -2.70
C ALA A 89 -16.98 12.66 -2.48
N PRO A 90 -17.89 11.98 -1.77
CA PRO A 90 -19.12 12.62 -1.34
C PRO A 90 -18.74 13.81 -0.46
N GLY A 91 -19.44 14.94 -0.63
CA GLY A 91 -19.15 16.12 0.18
C GLY A 91 -19.17 15.80 1.68
N ILE A 92 -18.27 16.39 2.43
CA ILE A 92 -18.23 16.28 3.89
C ILE A 92 -19.49 16.97 4.42
N SER A 93 -20.38 16.21 5.07
CA SER A 93 -21.67 16.70 5.55
C SER A 93 -21.75 16.88 7.09
N GLY A 94 -20.67 16.63 7.81
CA GLY A 94 -20.62 16.67 9.28
C GLY A 94 -19.21 16.65 9.83
N GLU A 95 -19.09 16.47 11.14
CA GLU A 95 -17.81 16.25 11.80
C GLU A 95 -17.21 14.91 11.34
N THR A 96 -15.93 14.92 11.05
CA THR A 96 -15.20 13.72 10.60
C THR A 96 -13.97 13.50 11.46
N LEU A 97 -13.68 12.23 11.75
CA LEU A 97 -12.42 11.79 12.32
C LEU A 97 -11.39 11.68 11.19
N ARG A 98 -10.38 12.56 11.18
CA ARG A 98 -9.30 12.54 10.20
C ARG A 98 -8.12 11.74 10.72
N VAL A 99 -7.80 10.67 10.01
CA VAL A 99 -6.64 9.81 10.30
C VAL A 99 -5.60 9.96 9.20
N VAL A 100 -4.34 10.13 9.61
CA VAL A 100 -3.18 10.19 8.71
C VAL A 100 -2.22 9.06 9.06
N THR A 101 -1.68 8.37 8.05
CA THR A 101 -0.55 7.45 8.23
C THR A 101 0.63 7.89 7.36
N TYR A 102 1.84 7.72 7.90
CA TYR A 102 3.07 8.10 7.21
C TYR A 102 4.27 7.28 7.69
N ASN A 103 4.89 6.54 6.77
CA ASN A 103 6.20 5.95 7.01
C ASN A 103 7.26 7.06 6.85
N THR A 104 7.94 7.39 7.95
CA THR A 104 8.84 8.56 8.03
C THR A 104 10.19 8.32 7.39
N LEU A 105 10.51 7.09 7.00
CA LEU A 105 11.86 6.64 6.62
C LEU A 105 12.85 6.74 7.80
N TYR A 106 13.40 5.60 8.23
CA TYR A 106 14.25 5.47 9.41
C TYR A 106 15.45 6.43 9.48
N ASN A 107 15.91 7.01 8.37
CA ASN A 107 17.04 7.96 8.30
C ASN A 107 16.66 9.26 7.58
N ASN A 108 15.42 9.70 7.70
CA ASN A 108 14.91 10.90 7.08
C ASN A 108 15.64 12.17 7.57
N PRO A 109 16.37 12.88 6.69
CA PRO A 109 17.06 14.11 7.07
C PRO A 109 16.11 15.30 7.23
N GLN A 110 14.92 15.24 6.63
CA GLN A 110 13.92 16.34 6.58
C GLN A 110 12.74 16.10 7.53
N LEU A 111 12.89 15.25 8.54
CA LEU A 111 11.81 14.84 9.43
C LEU A 111 11.05 16.02 10.06
N GLU A 112 11.73 17.11 10.44
CA GLU A 112 11.09 18.28 11.02
C GLU A 112 10.19 19.02 10.02
N ASP A 113 10.60 19.11 8.76
CA ASP A 113 9.80 19.72 7.69
C ASP A 113 8.58 18.84 7.39
N ASP A 114 8.76 17.52 7.38
CA ASP A 114 7.68 16.56 7.24
C ASP A 114 6.65 16.71 8.37
N MET A 115 7.11 16.87 9.61
CA MET A 115 6.20 17.07 10.76
C MET A 115 5.44 18.41 10.64
N ARG A 116 6.10 19.48 10.18
CA ARG A 116 5.39 20.74 9.92
C ARG A 116 4.30 20.57 8.86
N TYR A 117 4.58 19.82 7.80
CA TYR A 117 3.58 19.50 6.79
C TYR A 117 2.42 18.68 7.37
N LEU A 118 2.70 17.63 8.16
CA LEU A 118 1.64 16.83 8.78
C LEU A 118 0.72 17.68 9.69
N LEU A 119 1.26 18.69 10.39
CA LEU A 119 0.46 19.64 11.16
C LEU A 119 -0.53 20.44 10.29
N THR A 120 -0.17 20.75 9.04
CA THR A 120 -1.08 21.46 8.11
C THR A 120 -2.27 20.61 7.66
N LEU A 121 -2.18 19.28 7.77
CA LEU A 121 -3.25 18.35 7.39
C LEU A 121 -4.41 18.36 8.40
N SER A 122 -4.23 18.98 9.57
CA SER A 122 -5.25 19.05 10.62
C SER A 122 -5.83 17.68 11.01
N ALA A 123 -4.97 16.65 11.07
CA ALA A 123 -5.35 15.30 11.47
C ALA A 123 -5.86 15.29 12.93
N ASP A 124 -6.72 14.34 13.24
CA ASP A 124 -7.14 14.02 14.61
C ASP A 124 -6.25 12.93 15.20
N VAL A 125 -5.86 11.97 14.37
CA VAL A 125 -4.94 10.89 14.69
C VAL A 125 -3.87 10.77 13.62
N ILE A 126 -2.59 10.65 14.05
CA ILE A 126 -1.43 10.43 13.17
C ILE A 126 -0.78 9.11 13.55
N VAL A 127 -0.57 8.23 12.58
CA VAL A 127 0.11 6.94 12.73
C VAL A 127 1.43 7.03 11.97
N LEU A 128 2.56 6.98 12.69
CA LEU A 128 3.91 7.05 12.11
C LEU A 128 4.58 5.68 12.17
N GLN A 129 5.37 5.36 11.14
CA GLN A 129 6.20 4.17 11.06
C GLN A 129 7.69 4.57 10.90
N GLU A 130 8.59 3.65 11.19
CA GLU A 130 10.05 3.79 11.14
C GLU A 130 10.65 4.82 12.11
N VAL A 131 9.95 5.15 13.19
CA VAL A 131 10.42 6.07 14.23
C VAL A 131 11.31 5.32 15.24
N VAL A 132 12.47 4.85 14.77
CA VAL A 132 13.37 3.96 15.55
C VAL A 132 14.72 4.58 15.93
N ARG A 133 15.10 5.72 15.35
CA ARG A 133 16.43 6.31 15.59
C ARG A 133 16.53 7.04 16.92
N PRO A 134 17.68 6.95 17.60
CA PRO A 134 18.00 7.85 18.69
C PRO A 134 17.86 9.32 18.25
N GLY A 135 17.27 10.14 19.10
CA GLY A 135 17.03 11.57 18.81
C GLY A 135 15.73 11.89 18.06
N TYR A 136 15.00 10.89 17.53
CA TYR A 136 13.69 11.14 16.92
C TYR A 136 12.68 11.66 17.93
N ASP A 137 12.76 11.25 19.21
CA ASP A 137 11.89 11.80 20.26
C ASP A 137 11.96 13.33 20.32
N ALA A 138 13.17 13.90 20.29
CA ALA A 138 13.36 15.35 20.30
C ALA A 138 12.82 16.02 19.03
N ARG A 139 12.98 15.38 17.86
CA ARG A 139 12.52 15.91 16.57
C ARG A 139 10.99 15.83 16.43
N LEU A 140 10.35 14.88 17.08
CA LEU A 140 8.90 14.70 17.09
C LEU A 140 8.20 15.42 18.27
N ALA A 141 8.93 15.86 19.28
CA ALA A 141 8.39 16.58 20.44
C ALA A 141 7.44 17.74 20.08
N PRO A 142 7.66 18.53 18.99
CA PRO A 142 6.72 19.56 18.57
C PRO A 142 5.30 19.04 18.26
N LEU A 143 5.13 17.78 17.88
CA LEU A 143 3.81 17.19 17.66
C LEU A 143 2.99 17.15 18.95
N LEU A 144 3.62 16.89 20.13
CA LEU A 144 2.93 16.78 21.41
C LEU A 144 2.22 18.07 21.83
N ARG A 145 2.60 19.21 21.28
CA ARG A 145 1.90 20.47 21.51
C ARG A 145 0.48 20.47 20.92
N TYR A 146 0.28 19.73 19.83
CA TYR A 146 -0.99 19.68 19.09
C TYR A 146 -1.71 18.33 19.27
N TYR A 147 -0.97 17.30 19.64
CA TYR A 147 -1.42 15.93 19.87
C TYR A 147 -0.91 15.48 21.25
N PRO A 148 -1.61 15.84 22.33
CA PRO A 148 -1.12 15.61 23.71
C PRO A 148 -1.07 14.12 24.10
N HIS A 149 -1.69 13.26 23.32
CA HIS A 149 -1.73 11.81 23.59
C HIS A 149 -0.81 11.08 22.59
N GLU A 150 0.21 10.41 23.14
CA GLU A 150 1.17 9.58 22.39
C GLU A 150 1.14 8.15 22.90
N ALA A 151 1.13 7.20 21.98
CA ALA A 151 1.42 5.79 22.24
C ALA A 151 2.50 5.31 21.29
N LYS A 152 3.40 4.44 21.76
CA LYS A 152 4.53 3.94 20.97
C LYS A 152 4.94 2.53 21.35
N ILE A 153 5.53 1.81 20.40
CA ILE A 153 6.19 0.52 20.60
C ILE A 153 7.60 0.52 19.99
N GLU A 154 8.45 -0.40 20.45
CA GLU A 154 9.88 -0.41 20.12
C GLU A 154 10.18 -0.62 18.63
N ASN A 155 9.29 -1.25 17.87
CA ASN A 155 9.46 -1.46 16.43
C ASN A 155 9.26 -0.19 15.58
N GLY A 156 9.12 0.98 16.22
CA GLY A 156 9.07 2.28 15.57
C GLY A 156 7.69 2.74 15.10
N ILE A 157 6.62 2.11 15.59
CA ILE A 157 5.27 2.60 15.39
C ILE A 157 4.93 3.59 16.51
N ARG A 158 4.37 4.75 16.12
CA ARG A 158 3.83 5.74 17.04
C ARG A 158 2.46 6.21 16.59
N ILE A 159 1.58 6.41 17.55
CA ILE A 159 0.25 7.00 17.31
C ILE A 159 0.15 8.26 18.17
N TYR A 160 -0.17 9.37 17.51
CA TYR A 160 -0.45 10.66 18.13
C TYR A 160 -1.93 10.99 17.96
N SER A 161 -2.59 11.50 19.01
CA SER A 161 -4.01 11.86 18.99
C SER A 161 -4.28 13.19 19.66
N ARG A 162 -5.25 13.92 19.13
CA ARG A 162 -5.85 15.09 19.81
C ARG A 162 -6.78 14.66 20.94
N TYR A 163 -7.32 13.46 20.82
CA TYR A 163 -8.30 12.89 21.74
C TYR A 163 -7.63 11.92 22.72
N PRO A 164 -8.16 11.77 23.95
CA PRO A 164 -7.59 10.88 24.94
C PRO A 164 -7.71 9.40 24.52
N TYR A 165 -6.77 8.59 25.00
CA TYR A 165 -6.86 7.14 24.89
C TYR A 165 -7.62 6.56 26.08
N GLN A 166 -8.57 5.67 25.79
CA GLN A 166 -9.25 4.83 26.76
C GLN A 166 -8.48 3.52 27.03
N ASP A 167 -7.75 3.03 26.02
CA ASP A 167 -6.94 1.84 26.10
C ASP A 167 -5.76 1.91 25.15
N VAL A 168 -4.63 1.27 25.54
CA VAL A 168 -3.42 1.14 24.73
C VAL A 168 -2.87 -0.26 24.88
N GLY A 169 -2.61 -0.94 23.77
CA GLY A 169 -2.10 -2.30 23.76
C GLY A 169 -1.23 -2.62 22.54
N THR A 170 -0.46 -3.68 22.68
CA THR A 170 0.34 -4.23 21.58
C THR A 170 -0.30 -5.52 21.09
N LEU A 171 -0.52 -5.62 19.78
CA LEU A 171 -1.05 -6.82 19.13
C LEU A 171 0.10 -7.61 18.52
N ARG A 172 0.28 -8.83 19.00
CA ARG A 172 1.33 -9.72 18.50
C ARG A 172 0.91 -10.31 17.16
N LEU A 173 1.60 -9.90 16.08
CA LEU A 173 1.30 -10.38 14.72
C LEU A 173 2.11 -11.63 14.32
N GLU A 174 3.13 -11.99 15.09
CA GLU A 174 3.98 -13.15 14.82
C GLU A 174 4.49 -13.74 16.14
N PRO A 175 4.85 -15.04 16.17
CA PRO A 175 5.54 -15.62 17.30
C PRO A 175 6.88 -14.93 17.54
N ASP A 176 7.53 -15.23 18.66
CA ASP A 176 8.87 -14.71 18.93
C ASP A 176 9.82 -15.12 17.80
N VAL A 177 10.56 -14.14 17.29
CA VAL A 177 11.57 -14.36 16.26
C VAL A 177 12.93 -14.45 16.93
N ASP A 178 13.71 -15.44 16.52
CA ASP A 178 15.07 -15.65 17.06
C ASP A 178 16.01 -14.55 16.60
N GLU A 179 15.75 -13.95 15.43
CA GLU A 179 16.54 -12.87 14.84
C GLU A 179 15.64 -11.86 14.13
N GLY A 180 16.03 -10.57 14.25
CA GLY A 180 15.38 -9.47 13.54
C GLY A 180 14.36 -8.67 14.37
N ILE A 181 13.70 -7.72 13.71
CA ILE A 181 12.70 -6.84 14.34
C ILE A 181 11.34 -7.54 14.29
N ARG A 182 10.73 -7.73 15.47
CA ARG A 182 9.34 -8.19 15.54
C ARG A 182 8.39 -7.10 15.09
N ARG A 183 7.47 -7.45 14.20
CA ARG A 183 6.50 -6.53 13.60
C ARG A 183 5.13 -6.65 14.29
N ASP A 184 5.06 -6.19 15.54
CA ASP A 184 3.80 -6.09 16.28
C ASP A 184 3.03 -4.84 15.82
N ALA A 185 1.70 -4.84 15.99
CA ALA A 185 0.88 -3.68 15.79
C ALA A 185 0.63 -2.95 17.11
N LEU A 186 0.53 -1.63 17.05
CA LEU A 186 0.10 -0.79 18.17
C LEU A 186 -1.40 -0.54 18.05
N ARG A 187 -2.16 -0.89 19.09
CA ARG A 187 -3.59 -0.59 19.21
C ARG A 187 -3.82 0.49 20.23
N VAL A 188 -4.60 1.49 19.86
CA VAL A 188 -5.15 2.47 20.80
C VAL A 188 -6.67 2.54 20.66
N VAL A 189 -7.38 2.83 21.73
CA VAL A 189 -8.80 3.19 21.67
C VAL A 189 -8.91 4.69 21.93
N VAL A 190 -9.32 5.42 20.92
CA VAL A 190 -9.48 6.88 20.96
C VAL A 190 -10.92 7.22 21.39
N ASP A 191 -11.07 8.14 22.34
CA ASP A 191 -12.37 8.70 22.71
C ASP A 191 -12.70 9.88 21.78
N TYR A 192 -13.33 9.59 20.66
CA TYR A 192 -13.73 10.61 19.70
C TYR A 192 -15.13 11.13 20.04
N ASN A 193 -15.19 12.28 20.73
CA ASN A 193 -16.46 12.92 21.11
C ASN A 193 -17.42 11.97 21.85
N GLY A 194 -16.91 11.14 22.76
CA GLY A 194 -17.69 10.15 23.50
C GLY A 194 -17.92 8.82 22.75
N GLN A 195 -17.38 8.68 21.55
CA GLN A 195 -17.42 7.42 20.79
C GLN A 195 -16.03 6.76 20.80
N SER A 196 -15.98 5.52 21.24
CA SER A 196 -14.73 4.74 21.26
C SER A 196 -14.40 4.21 19.88
N VAL A 197 -13.23 4.56 19.33
CA VAL A 197 -12.73 4.11 18.04
C VAL A 197 -11.38 3.42 18.22
N ALA A 198 -11.27 2.16 17.82
CA ALA A 198 -10.01 1.42 17.82
C ALA A 198 -9.16 1.81 16.61
N VAL A 199 -7.93 2.27 16.85
CA VAL A 199 -6.95 2.60 15.79
C VAL A 199 -5.74 1.70 15.94
N TYR A 200 -5.41 0.94 14.89
CA TYR A 200 -4.28 0.04 14.81
C TYR A 200 -3.22 0.67 13.93
N GLY A 201 -2.03 0.89 14.48
CA GLY A 201 -0.84 1.27 13.71
C GLY A 201 -0.05 0.01 13.32
N VAL A 202 0.25 -0.14 12.04
CA VAL A 202 0.98 -1.30 11.53
C VAL A 202 2.19 -0.90 10.69
N HIS A 203 3.22 -1.76 10.71
CA HIS A 203 4.33 -1.74 9.76
C HIS A 203 4.75 -3.19 9.52
N LEU A 204 4.25 -3.79 8.44
CA LEU A 204 4.46 -5.21 8.17
C LEU A 204 5.82 -5.46 7.51
N SER A 205 6.26 -6.72 7.54
CA SER A 205 7.56 -7.12 7.01
C SER A 205 7.68 -6.91 5.50
N LEU A 206 8.88 -6.49 5.06
CA LEU A 206 9.20 -6.43 3.65
C LEU A 206 9.24 -7.83 3.02
N PRO A 207 8.82 -7.98 1.77
CA PRO A 207 8.91 -9.26 1.06
C PRO A 207 10.34 -9.68 0.71
N VAL A 208 11.32 -8.81 0.90
CA VAL A 208 12.76 -9.09 0.67
C VAL A 208 13.55 -9.25 1.98
N GLY A 209 12.85 -9.42 3.11
CA GLY A 209 13.44 -9.54 4.44
C GLY A 209 13.92 -8.22 5.04
N ASP A 210 13.74 -8.07 6.35
CA ASP A 210 14.04 -6.81 7.06
C ASP A 210 15.55 -6.49 7.13
N GLN A 211 16.40 -7.51 7.02
CA GLN A 211 17.86 -7.38 7.17
C GLN A 211 18.59 -7.18 5.83
N HIS A 212 17.95 -7.49 4.72
CA HIS A 212 18.61 -7.48 3.42
C HIS A 212 18.01 -6.43 2.50
N ARG A 213 18.63 -5.27 2.45
CA ARG A 213 18.36 -4.32 1.37
C ARG A 213 18.95 -4.87 0.10
N VAL A 214 18.10 -5.23 -0.86
CA VAL A 214 18.57 -5.54 -2.20
C VAL A 214 19.26 -4.31 -2.75
N SER A 215 20.60 -4.36 -2.80
CA SER A 215 21.36 -3.30 -3.45
C SER A 215 21.19 -3.44 -4.95
N LEU A 216 20.56 -2.47 -5.59
CA LEU A 216 20.54 -2.37 -7.06
C LEU A 216 21.95 -2.19 -7.65
N ARG A 217 22.97 -1.97 -6.79
CA ARG A 217 24.39 -1.96 -7.14
C ARG A 217 25.02 -3.36 -7.13
N SER A 218 24.26 -4.39 -6.76
CA SER A 218 24.71 -5.77 -6.88
C SER A 218 25.00 -6.10 -8.35
N THR A 219 26.00 -6.93 -8.61
CA THR A 219 26.34 -7.39 -9.97
C THR A 219 25.21 -8.19 -10.63
N HIS A 220 24.28 -8.72 -9.82
CA HIS A 220 23.13 -9.51 -10.27
C HIS A 220 21.86 -9.15 -9.46
N PRO A 221 21.27 -7.94 -9.62
CA PRO A 221 20.15 -7.49 -8.80
C PRO A 221 18.91 -8.37 -8.95
N LEU A 222 18.62 -8.87 -10.15
CA LEU A 222 17.48 -9.76 -10.39
C LEU A 222 17.63 -11.11 -9.69
N ALA A 223 18.85 -11.68 -9.68
CA ALA A 223 19.12 -12.93 -8.98
C ALA A 223 19.01 -12.74 -7.45
N ALA A 224 19.47 -11.61 -6.93
CA ALA A 224 19.32 -11.27 -5.52
C ALA A 224 17.82 -11.15 -5.14
N ILE A 225 17.01 -10.45 -5.92
CA ILE A 225 15.56 -10.35 -5.71
C ILE A 225 14.94 -11.75 -5.72
N ALA A 226 15.25 -12.56 -6.75
CA ALA A 226 14.69 -13.90 -6.91
C ALA A 226 15.01 -14.84 -5.71
N GLN A 227 16.17 -14.68 -5.10
CA GLN A 227 16.59 -15.50 -3.95
C GLN A 227 16.01 -15.03 -2.61
N MET A 228 15.66 -13.76 -2.51
CA MET A 228 15.28 -13.12 -1.25
C MET A 228 13.78 -12.80 -1.15
N TYR A 229 13.04 -12.83 -2.26
CA TYR A 229 11.63 -12.47 -2.27
C TYR A 229 10.79 -13.57 -1.60
N ASP A 230 10.27 -13.27 -0.41
CA ASP A 230 9.42 -14.16 0.38
C ASP A 230 8.33 -13.35 1.09
N GLU A 231 7.10 -13.57 0.72
CA GLU A 231 5.94 -12.89 1.31
C GLU A 231 5.33 -13.64 2.50
N ARG A 232 5.80 -14.85 2.82
CA ARG A 232 5.15 -15.71 3.82
C ARG A 232 5.03 -15.06 5.19
N ARG A 233 6.11 -14.40 5.65
CA ARG A 233 6.12 -13.70 6.95
C ARG A 233 5.07 -12.58 6.97
N ARG A 234 5.10 -11.69 5.99
CA ARG A 234 4.13 -10.59 5.86
C ARG A 234 2.69 -11.11 5.75
N ASN A 235 2.46 -12.14 4.94
CA ASN A 235 1.13 -12.70 4.76
C ASN A 235 0.61 -13.32 6.06
N ALA A 236 1.46 -14.00 6.86
CA ALA A 236 1.09 -14.48 8.19
C ALA A 236 0.74 -13.33 9.15
N GLN A 237 1.46 -12.22 9.10
CA GLN A 237 1.14 -11.01 9.88
C GLN A 237 -0.21 -10.42 9.48
N ILE A 238 -0.55 -10.40 8.19
CA ILE A 238 -1.87 -9.93 7.71
C ILE A 238 -2.99 -10.84 8.21
N GLU A 239 -2.80 -12.17 8.18
CA GLU A 239 -3.79 -13.12 8.71
C GLU A 239 -3.96 -12.95 10.23
N ALA A 240 -2.89 -12.76 10.99
CA ALA A 240 -2.98 -12.47 12.43
C ALA A 240 -3.71 -11.15 12.69
N LEU A 241 -3.41 -10.10 11.93
CA LEU A 241 -4.08 -8.80 12.00
C LEU A 241 -5.57 -8.92 11.69
N ALA A 242 -5.94 -9.71 10.69
CA ALA A 242 -7.34 -10.00 10.35
C ALA A 242 -8.08 -10.68 11.50
N GLN A 243 -7.44 -11.64 12.20
CA GLN A 243 -8.04 -12.29 13.36
C GLN A 243 -8.28 -11.31 14.53
N TYR A 244 -7.38 -10.34 14.75
CA TYR A 244 -7.62 -9.28 15.72
C TYR A 244 -8.78 -8.37 15.29
N ALA A 245 -8.82 -7.96 14.04
CA ALA A 245 -9.88 -7.12 13.51
C ALA A 245 -11.26 -7.80 13.53
N GLU A 246 -11.31 -9.11 13.29
CA GLU A 246 -12.56 -9.90 13.36
C GLU A 246 -13.14 -9.98 14.79
N ARG A 247 -12.26 -9.99 15.82
CA ARG A 247 -12.66 -10.02 17.24
C ARG A 247 -12.94 -8.65 17.83
N GLU A 248 -12.53 -7.57 17.13
CA GLU A 248 -12.75 -6.22 17.59
C GLU A 248 -14.21 -5.82 17.43
N THR A 249 -14.80 -5.32 18.53
CA THR A 249 -16.22 -4.92 18.56
C THR A 249 -16.43 -3.42 18.34
N LEU A 250 -15.37 -2.63 18.48
CA LEU A 250 -15.40 -1.19 18.28
C LEU A 250 -15.29 -0.82 16.79
N PRO A 251 -15.77 0.38 16.38
CA PRO A 251 -15.38 0.99 15.13
C PRO A 251 -13.86 0.95 14.97
N THR A 252 -13.36 0.31 13.90
CA THR A 252 -11.94 -0.03 13.77
C THR A 252 -11.32 0.62 12.55
N ILE A 253 -10.16 1.24 12.75
CA ILE A 253 -9.29 1.77 11.69
C ILE A 253 -7.93 1.08 11.80
N VAL A 254 -7.41 0.57 10.69
CA VAL A 254 -6.06 -0.01 10.61
C VAL A 254 -5.26 0.80 9.61
N ALA A 255 -4.21 1.46 10.07
CA ALA A 255 -3.44 2.41 9.27
C ALA A 255 -1.94 2.10 9.36
N GLY A 256 -1.23 2.19 8.22
CA GLY A 256 0.21 1.98 8.21
C GLY A 256 0.77 1.54 6.87
N ASP A 257 2.04 1.14 6.92
CA ASP A 257 2.78 0.52 5.83
C ASP A 257 2.60 -1.00 5.89
N PHE A 258 1.91 -1.53 4.90
CA PHE A 258 1.64 -2.97 4.80
C PHE A 258 2.71 -3.71 4.00
N ASN A 259 3.62 -2.99 3.34
CA ASN A 259 4.59 -3.58 2.42
C ASN A 259 3.95 -4.55 1.39
N LEU A 260 2.71 -4.28 1.02
CA LEU A 260 1.83 -5.10 0.20
C LEU A 260 1.25 -4.26 -0.92
N SER A 261 1.45 -4.65 -2.17
CA SER A 261 0.80 -3.99 -3.30
C SER A 261 -0.72 -4.26 -3.31
N HIS A 262 -1.51 -3.28 -3.73
CA HIS A 262 -2.96 -3.43 -3.92
C HIS A 262 -3.33 -4.47 -4.99
N THR A 263 -2.40 -4.89 -5.81
CA THR A 263 -2.56 -5.94 -6.80
C THR A 263 -2.24 -7.32 -6.26
N SER A 264 -1.66 -7.44 -5.06
CA SER A 264 -1.43 -8.71 -4.37
C SER A 264 -2.75 -9.32 -3.87
N ILE A 265 -2.86 -10.63 -3.94
CA ILE A 265 -4.05 -11.35 -3.47
C ILE A 265 -4.21 -11.29 -1.96
N ALA A 266 -3.12 -11.18 -1.21
CA ALA A 266 -3.15 -10.99 0.23
C ALA A 266 -3.87 -9.69 0.66
N HIS A 267 -4.04 -8.71 -0.24
CA HIS A 267 -4.87 -7.54 -0.01
C HIS A 267 -6.32 -7.90 0.37
N ASN A 268 -6.87 -8.99 -0.16
CA ASN A 268 -8.24 -9.41 0.10
C ASN A 268 -8.44 -10.03 1.50
N VAL A 269 -7.39 -10.31 2.26
CA VAL A 269 -7.49 -10.94 3.59
C VAL A 269 -8.30 -10.08 4.55
N LEU A 270 -8.01 -8.78 4.60
CA LEU A 270 -8.72 -7.84 5.47
C LEU A 270 -10.17 -7.59 5.03
N GLU A 271 -10.46 -7.69 3.73
CA GLU A 271 -11.83 -7.56 3.23
C GLU A 271 -12.74 -8.71 3.71
N ARG A 272 -12.19 -9.91 3.85
CA ARG A 272 -12.93 -11.11 4.33
C ARG A 272 -13.46 -10.94 5.75
N VAL A 273 -12.76 -10.17 6.59
CA VAL A 273 -13.16 -9.89 7.98
C VAL A 273 -13.96 -8.58 8.13
N GLY A 274 -14.48 -8.04 7.03
CA GLY A 274 -15.41 -6.89 7.06
C GLY A 274 -14.73 -5.52 7.01
N LEU A 275 -13.40 -5.45 6.91
CA LEU A 275 -12.69 -4.21 6.66
C LEU A 275 -12.81 -3.78 5.18
N ARG A 276 -12.65 -2.49 4.92
CA ARG A 276 -12.61 -1.91 3.57
C ARG A 276 -11.41 -0.98 3.42
N ASP A 277 -10.78 -1.04 2.27
CA ASP A 277 -9.74 -0.09 1.88
C ASP A 277 -10.37 1.29 1.61
N ALA A 278 -9.96 2.28 2.40
CA ALA A 278 -10.51 3.64 2.32
C ALA A 278 -10.22 4.29 0.96
N HIS A 279 -9.06 4.01 0.35
CA HIS A 279 -8.73 4.55 -0.96
C HIS A 279 -9.64 3.99 -2.07
N LEU A 280 -9.92 2.69 -2.04
CA LEU A 280 -10.84 2.08 -3.02
C LEU A 280 -12.28 2.58 -2.85
N THR A 281 -12.64 3.05 -1.65
CA THR A 281 -13.99 3.52 -1.32
C THR A 281 -14.17 5.02 -1.59
N ALA A 282 -13.20 5.85 -1.22
CA ALA A 282 -13.32 7.32 -1.19
C ALA A 282 -12.10 8.05 -1.76
N GLY A 283 -11.18 7.36 -2.43
CA GLY A 283 -10.02 7.94 -3.08
C GLY A 283 -10.20 8.13 -4.59
N GLN A 284 -9.19 8.72 -5.22
CA GLN A 284 -9.09 8.91 -6.66
C GLN A 284 -7.76 8.42 -7.21
N GLY A 285 -7.78 7.85 -8.43
CA GLY A 285 -6.60 7.35 -9.11
C GLY A 285 -6.00 6.13 -8.41
N TYR A 286 -4.76 5.80 -8.71
CA TYR A 286 -4.10 4.61 -8.18
C TYR A 286 -3.62 4.75 -6.73
N GLY A 287 -3.50 5.97 -6.21
CA GLY A 287 -3.07 6.20 -4.83
C GLY A 287 -1.65 5.71 -4.53
N MET A 288 -0.76 5.67 -5.51
CA MET A 288 0.62 5.19 -5.35
C MET A 288 1.36 5.95 -4.26
N THR A 289 1.94 5.26 -3.28
CA THR A 289 2.54 5.89 -2.11
C THR A 289 4.04 5.72 -2.02
N TRP A 290 4.62 4.67 -2.60
CA TRP A 290 6.03 4.36 -2.46
C TRP A 290 6.83 4.56 -3.76
N MET A 291 8.04 5.12 -3.62
CA MET A 291 9.02 5.34 -4.68
C MET A 291 10.24 4.45 -4.44
N ALA A 292 10.78 3.87 -5.50
CA ALA A 292 12.01 3.08 -5.40
C ALA A 292 13.26 3.99 -5.44
N PRO A 293 13.90 4.33 -4.29
CA PRO A 293 15.15 5.07 -4.31
C PRO A 293 16.29 4.22 -4.91
N PRO A 294 17.33 4.80 -5.52
CA PRO A 294 17.63 6.23 -5.63
C PRO A 294 17.11 6.90 -6.91
N VAL A 295 16.24 6.25 -7.66
CA VAL A 295 15.77 6.74 -8.96
C VAL A 295 14.66 7.76 -8.72
N PRO A 296 14.71 8.98 -9.28
CA PRO A 296 13.66 9.99 -9.11
C PRO A 296 12.44 9.66 -9.98
N LEU A 297 11.87 8.49 -9.78
CA LEU A 297 10.64 8.05 -10.43
C LEU A 297 9.42 8.49 -9.59
N PRO A 298 8.28 8.72 -10.21
CA PRO A 298 7.03 8.91 -9.46
C PRO A 298 6.71 7.65 -8.64
N PRO A 299 5.89 7.75 -7.58
CA PRO A 299 5.44 6.59 -6.82
C PRO A 299 4.87 5.50 -7.74
N MET A 300 5.36 4.26 -7.57
CA MET A 300 5.07 3.16 -8.49
C MET A 300 4.07 2.15 -7.93
N ILE A 301 4.02 2.00 -6.60
CA ILE A 301 3.11 1.05 -5.95
C ILE A 301 2.44 1.72 -4.74
N ARG A 302 1.27 1.22 -4.38
CA ARG A 302 0.56 1.60 -3.16
C ARG A 302 0.79 0.51 -2.13
N ILE A 303 1.45 0.85 -1.04
CA ILE A 303 1.76 -0.05 0.08
C ILE A 303 1.35 0.52 1.42
N ASP A 304 1.01 1.81 1.48
CA ASP A 304 0.45 2.46 2.66
C ASP A 304 -1.07 2.52 2.54
N TYR A 305 -1.76 2.10 3.59
CA TYR A 305 -3.20 1.95 3.61
C TYR A 305 -3.83 2.51 4.86
N ILE A 306 -5.11 2.88 4.73
CA ILE A 306 -6.05 3.04 5.82
C ILE A 306 -7.24 2.14 5.54
N TRP A 307 -7.40 1.10 6.36
CA TRP A 307 -8.53 0.19 6.34
C TRP A 307 -9.52 0.56 7.44
N TYR A 308 -10.80 0.25 7.26
CA TYR A 308 -11.82 0.58 8.23
C TYR A 308 -12.97 -0.42 8.28
N SER A 309 -13.61 -0.59 9.44
CA SER A 309 -14.82 -1.39 9.61
C SER A 309 -16.03 -0.69 8.97
N ARG A 310 -16.49 -1.20 7.82
CA ARG A 310 -17.58 -0.58 7.05
C ARG A 310 -18.94 -0.55 7.77
N ALA A 311 -19.12 -1.41 8.76
CA ALA A 311 -20.36 -1.49 9.53
C ALA A 311 -20.56 -0.26 10.41
N SER A 312 -19.45 0.30 10.94
CA SER A 312 -19.43 1.35 11.96
C SER A 312 -18.85 2.68 11.47
N LEU A 313 -18.14 2.66 10.35
CA LEU A 313 -17.48 3.83 9.79
C LEU A 313 -17.85 4.01 8.32
N ARG A 314 -17.77 5.26 7.85
CA ARG A 314 -17.87 5.61 6.42
C ARG A 314 -16.67 6.48 6.03
N ALA A 315 -15.82 5.99 5.13
CA ALA A 315 -14.80 6.82 4.53
C ALA A 315 -15.48 7.85 3.61
N VAL A 316 -15.21 9.14 3.85
CA VAL A 316 -15.79 10.27 3.12
C VAL A 316 -14.84 10.72 2.03
N GLN A 317 -13.56 10.85 2.38
CA GLN A 317 -12.51 11.26 1.47
C GLN A 317 -11.20 10.59 1.84
N THR A 318 -10.47 10.07 0.83
CA THR A 318 -9.11 9.59 1.01
C THR A 318 -8.18 10.28 0.02
N GLN A 319 -7.07 10.80 0.54
CA GLN A 319 -6.10 11.54 -0.25
C GLN A 319 -4.68 11.08 0.07
N ARG A 320 -3.81 11.18 -0.92
CA ARG A 320 -2.36 11.06 -0.77
C ARG A 320 -1.76 12.45 -0.62
N GLY A 321 -0.88 12.62 0.38
CA GLY A 321 -0.19 13.88 0.62
C GLY A 321 0.91 14.20 -0.39
N ALA A 322 1.56 15.35 -0.18
CA ALA A 322 2.70 15.81 -0.97
C ALA A 322 3.92 14.88 -0.82
N PRO A 323 4.90 14.90 -1.75
CA PRO A 323 6.20 14.29 -1.54
C PRO A 323 6.93 15.04 -0.41
N LEU A 324 7.53 14.27 0.50
CA LEU A 324 8.25 14.76 1.67
C LEU A 324 9.67 14.17 1.69
N GLY A 325 10.35 14.20 2.84
CA GLY A 325 11.70 13.66 3.01
C GLY A 325 11.81 12.14 2.99
N SER A 326 10.69 11.43 3.00
CA SER A 326 10.61 9.97 2.90
C SER A 326 10.42 9.50 1.45
N ASP A 327 10.76 8.25 1.18
CA ASP A 327 10.38 7.52 -0.04
C ASP A 327 8.90 7.09 -0.05
N HIS A 328 8.19 7.31 1.05
CA HIS A 328 6.73 7.17 1.14
C HIS A 328 6.02 8.52 1.06
N ARG A 329 4.73 8.48 0.79
CA ARG A 329 3.83 9.63 0.86
C ARG A 329 2.77 9.41 1.94
N PRO A 330 2.41 10.45 2.70
CA PRO A 330 1.33 10.33 3.66
C PRO A 330 0.02 9.95 2.99
N VAL A 331 -0.79 9.17 3.68
CA VAL A 331 -2.17 8.89 3.31
C VAL A 331 -3.08 9.42 4.40
N MET A 332 -4.15 10.11 4.01
CA MET A 332 -5.15 10.63 4.94
C MET A 332 -6.55 10.21 4.53
N THR A 333 -7.40 9.95 5.51
CA THR A 333 -8.82 9.64 5.31
C THR A 333 -9.67 10.34 6.35
N ASP A 334 -10.77 10.91 5.88
CA ASP A 334 -11.84 11.46 6.71
C ASP A 334 -12.94 10.41 6.89
N PHE A 335 -13.31 10.15 8.14
CA PHE A 335 -14.33 9.18 8.51
C PHE A 335 -15.52 9.83 9.21
N GLU A 336 -16.71 9.48 8.81
CA GLU A 336 -17.89 9.60 9.66
C GLU A 336 -18.00 8.36 10.56
N VAL A 337 -18.15 8.56 11.87
CA VAL A 337 -18.44 7.51 12.84
C VAL A 337 -19.97 7.36 12.91
N ARG A 338 -20.50 6.13 12.78
CA ARG A 338 -21.93 5.83 12.69
C ARG A 338 -22.48 5.27 13.99
#